data_1c2f5c9c6761cd4401d2a2b59d23ee03
#
_entry.id   1c2f5c9c6761cd4401d2a2b59d23ee03
#
_cell.length_a   1.000
_cell.length_b   1.000
_cell.length_c   1.000
_cell.angle_alpha   90.00
_cell.angle_beta   90.00
_cell.angle_gamma   90.00
#
_symmetry.space_group_name_H-M   'P 1'
#
loop_
_entity.id
_entity.type
_entity.pdbx_description
1 polymer ?
#
loop_
_entity_poly.entity_id
_entity_poly.type
_entity_poly.pdbx_seq_one_letter_code
_entity_poly.pdbx_strand_id
1 'polypeptide(L)'
;LVGLIEHEMRHPFTSWQVFSKNGILALLAKENKSKNRSVSSMIWSLDKEQMNYLLNLETKDFEKQIENEIGSDLGKLNLVSKLSQWPINRMDVSDPTSLRTVVLGDASHSIYPLAGQGFNLGVGDIIKLLETLHWARCHGMDFGTSIVLNTYKDKRKYWVNSVTILTDGLDWFFSNTTSQMQNKFGISLEILEKLEPLKQKLVSLMREN
;
A
#
# COMPACT_ATOMS: atom_id res chain seq x y z
N LEU A 1 5.34 9.35 -8.01
CA LEU A 1 5.90 8.99 -9.33
C LEU A 1 5.72 7.49 -9.57
N VAL A 2 5.45 7.12 -10.81
CA VAL A 2 5.30 5.73 -11.23
C VAL A 2 6.14 5.48 -12.47
N GLY A 3 6.81 4.32 -12.54
CA GLY A 3 7.62 3.93 -13.70
C GLY A 3 7.95 2.45 -13.68
N LEU A 4 8.70 2.00 -14.67
CA LEU A 4 9.25 0.64 -14.73
C LEU A 4 10.76 0.72 -14.61
N ILE A 5 11.31 -0.05 -13.68
CA ILE A 5 12.74 -0.16 -13.42
C ILE A 5 13.19 -1.58 -13.77
N GLU A 6 14.19 -1.66 -14.63
CA GLU A 6 14.93 -2.89 -14.90
C GLU A 6 16.13 -2.93 -13.95
N HIS A 7 16.43 -4.09 -13.38
CA HIS A 7 17.55 -4.29 -12.48
C HIS A 7 18.38 -5.53 -12.83
N GLU A 8 19.67 -5.43 -12.50
CA GLU A 8 20.68 -6.42 -12.86
C GLU A 8 20.49 -7.73 -12.10
N MET A 9 20.24 -7.63 -10.80
CA MET A 9 20.03 -8.80 -9.94
C MET A 9 18.60 -9.31 -10.07
N ARG A 10 18.43 -10.63 -10.08
CA ARG A 10 17.10 -11.23 -10.12
C ARG A 10 16.39 -11.03 -8.77
N HIS A 11 15.13 -10.58 -8.82
CA HIS A 11 14.26 -10.67 -7.66
C HIS A 11 13.51 -12.02 -7.69
N PRO A 12 13.49 -12.79 -6.61
CA PRO A 12 12.70 -14.01 -6.52
C PRO A 12 11.23 -13.65 -6.19
N PHE A 13 10.54 -12.91 -7.07
CA PHE A 13 9.17 -12.40 -6.85
C PHE A 13 9.00 -11.61 -5.55
N THR A 14 10.06 -10.96 -5.08
CA THR A 14 10.06 -10.15 -3.87
C THR A 14 9.78 -8.70 -4.23
N SER A 15 8.84 -8.08 -3.53
CA SER A 15 8.61 -6.64 -3.58
C SER A 15 9.46 -5.96 -2.52
N TRP A 16 10.04 -4.81 -2.88
CA TRP A 16 10.86 -3.99 -2.01
C TRP A 16 10.09 -2.73 -1.64
N GLN A 17 10.18 -2.34 -0.39
CA GLN A 17 9.64 -1.08 0.06
C GLN A 17 10.63 -0.43 1.02
N VAL A 18 11.05 0.78 0.66
CA VAL A 18 12.01 1.57 1.42
C VAL A 18 11.32 2.83 1.94
N PHE A 19 11.45 3.04 3.24
CA PHE A 19 10.96 4.22 3.93
C PHE A 19 12.14 5.15 4.17
N SER A 20 12.08 6.35 3.65
CA SER A 20 13.14 7.34 3.82
C SER A 20 12.56 8.72 4.07
N LYS A 21 13.45 9.67 4.36
CA LYS A 21 13.07 11.09 4.48
C LYS A 21 12.57 11.67 3.14
N ASN A 22 12.96 11.05 2.03
CA ASN A 22 12.57 11.45 0.69
C ASN A 22 11.25 10.80 0.24
N GLY A 23 10.54 10.18 1.18
CA GLY A 23 9.27 9.51 0.91
C GLY A 23 9.38 7.99 0.94
N ILE A 24 8.40 7.33 0.34
CA ILE A 24 8.28 5.87 0.34
C ILE A 24 8.44 5.35 -1.08
N LEU A 25 9.51 4.60 -1.30
CA LEU A 25 9.82 3.96 -2.57
C LEU A 25 9.44 2.49 -2.53
N ALA A 26 8.56 2.05 -3.43
CA ALA A 26 8.20 0.66 -3.60
C ALA A 26 8.62 0.16 -4.99
N LEU A 27 9.26 -1.00 -5.03
CA LEU A 27 9.52 -1.78 -6.24
C LEU A 27 8.72 -3.07 -6.18
N LEU A 28 7.69 -3.15 -7.00
CA LEU A 28 6.81 -4.31 -7.07
C LEU A 28 7.29 -5.24 -8.18
N ALA A 29 7.64 -6.47 -7.81
CA ALA A 29 8.13 -7.47 -8.75
C ALA A 29 7.12 -7.72 -9.87
N LYS A 30 7.57 -7.61 -11.10
CA LYS A 30 6.75 -7.88 -12.29
C LYS A 30 7.30 -9.11 -13.03
N GLU A 31 6.42 -10.00 -13.43
CA GLU A 31 6.82 -11.10 -14.28
C GLU A 31 7.38 -10.54 -15.60
N ASN A 32 8.62 -10.91 -15.91
CA ASN A 32 9.26 -10.58 -17.16
C ASN A 32 9.47 -11.86 -17.98
N LYS A 33 8.94 -11.87 -19.20
CA LYS A 33 9.13 -12.97 -20.14
C LYS A 33 10.57 -13.06 -20.68
N SER A 34 11.37 -12.02 -20.50
CA SER A 34 12.80 -12.02 -20.85
C SER A 34 13.61 -12.73 -19.76
N LYS A 35 14.32 -13.78 -20.12
CA LYS A 35 15.01 -14.67 -19.17
C LYS A 35 16.22 -14.05 -18.42
N ASN A 36 16.72 -12.89 -18.83
CA ASN A 36 18.00 -12.38 -18.36
C ASN A 36 17.95 -11.13 -17.46
N ARG A 37 16.81 -10.44 -17.35
CA ARG A 37 16.69 -9.23 -16.53
C ARG A 37 15.36 -9.21 -15.81
N SER A 38 15.36 -8.66 -14.63
CA SER A 38 14.14 -8.48 -13.83
C SER A 38 13.60 -7.07 -13.98
N VAL A 39 12.29 -6.93 -14.01
CA VAL A 39 11.61 -5.64 -14.10
C VAL A 39 10.69 -5.51 -12.89
N SER A 40 10.69 -4.34 -12.28
CA SER A 40 9.78 -3.98 -11.22
C SER A 40 8.97 -2.76 -11.58
N SER A 41 7.73 -2.71 -11.15
CA SER A 41 6.93 -1.49 -11.16
C SER A 41 7.37 -0.63 -9.97
N MET A 42 7.87 0.55 -10.26
CA MET A 42 8.27 1.54 -9.26
C MET A 42 7.07 2.42 -8.91
N ILE A 43 6.83 2.59 -7.62
CA ILE A 43 5.91 3.57 -7.06
C ILE A 43 6.68 4.35 -6.02
N TRP A 44 6.90 5.64 -6.27
CA TRP A 44 7.60 6.52 -5.32
C TRP A 44 6.65 7.60 -4.84
N SER A 45 6.24 7.49 -3.60
CA SER A 45 5.40 8.46 -2.92
C SER A 45 6.27 9.57 -2.34
N LEU A 46 6.08 10.79 -2.82
CA LEU A 46 6.96 11.93 -2.58
C LEU A 46 6.11 13.17 -2.26
N ASP A 47 6.68 14.11 -1.53
CA ASP A 47 6.15 15.45 -1.51
C ASP A 47 6.32 16.15 -2.87
N LYS A 48 5.65 17.28 -3.04
CA LYS A 48 5.65 18.01 -4.32
C LYS A 48 7.03 18.58 -4.66
N GLU A 49 7.81 18.97 -3.68
CA GLU A 49 9.13 19.56 -3.88
C GLU A 49 10.12 18.50 -4.36
N GLN A 50 10.19 17.37 -3.68
CA GLN A 50 11.01 16.24 -4.07
C GLN A 50 10.62 15.66 -5.42
N MET A 51 9.32 15.56 -5.70
CA MET A 51 8.84 15.12 -7.00
C MET A 51 9.33 16.02 -8.13
N ASN A 52 9.20 17.35 -7.97
CA ASN A 52 9.66 18.31 -8.97
C ASN A 52 11.19 18.24 -9.16
N TYR A 53 11.95 18.07 -8.09
CA TYR A 53 13.39 17.87 -8.15
C TYR A 53 13.72 16.64 -9.01
N LEU A 54 13.15 15.50 -8.70
CA LEU A 54 13.43 14.24 -9.40
C LEU A 54 13.02 14.26 -10.88
N LEU A 55 11.91 14.92 -11.21
CA LEU A 55 11.44 15.03 -12.59
C LEU A 55 12.36 15.91 -13.48
N ASN A 56 13.15 16.81 -12.89
CA ASN A 56 14.09 17.66 -13.59
C ASN A 56 15.50 17.04 -13.73
N LEU A 57 15.74 15.87 -13.13
CA LEU A 57 17.01 15.18 -13.27
C LEU A 57 17.16 14.54 -14.66
N GLU A 58 18.40 14.43 -15.12
CA GLU A 58 18.71 13.52 -16.22
C GLU A 58 18.45 12.07 -15.80
N THR A 59 18.10 11.21 -16.77
CA THR A 59 17.75 9.79 -16.48
C THR A 59 18.79 9.09 -15.63
N LYS A 60 20.06 9.27 -15.91
CA LYS A 60 21.17 8.64 -15.16
C LYS A 60 21.24 9.10 -13.70
N ASP A 61 20.95 10.36 -13.45
CA ASP A 61 21.00 10.89 -12.08
C ASP A 61 19.74 10.49 -11.31
N PHE A 62 18.60 10.36 -11.98
CA PHE A 62 17.40 9.78 -11.41
C PHE A 62 17.63 8.30 -11.01
N GLU A 63 18.25 7.50 -11.88
CA GLU A 63 18.61 6.10 -11.60
C GLU A 63 19.51 5.98 -10.38
N LYS A 64 20.53 6.85 -10.24
CA LYS A 64 21.39 6.92 -9.06
C LYS A 64 20.63 7.26 -7.77
N GLN A 65 19.61 8.14 -7.86
CA GLN A 65 18.78 8.44 -6.68
C GLN A 65 18.03 7.19 -6.21
N ILE A 66 17.49 6.40 -7.12
CA ILE A 66 16.82 5.14 -6.77
C ILE A 66 17.84 4.14 -6.17
N GLU A 67 19.03 4.01 -6.77
CA GLU A 67 20.09 3.15 -6.26
C GLU A 67 20.53 3.56 -4.84
N ASN A 68 20.62 4.86 -4.56
CA ASN A 68 20.95 5.37 -3.23
C ASN A 68 19.88 5.04 -2.19
N GLU A 69 18.60 5.04 -2.57
CA GLU A 69 17.50 4.71 -1.65
C GLU A 69 17.41 3.20 -1.37
N ILE A 70 17.62 2.36 -2.39
CA ILE A 70 17.46 0.90 -2.28
C ILE A 70 18.73 0.22 -1.78
N GLY A 71 19.89 0.82 -2.04
CA GLY A 71 21.19 0.19 -1.81
C GLY A 71 21.62 -0.73 -2.96
N SER A 72 22.57 -1.63 -2.68
CA SER A 72 23.22 -2.47 -3.69
C SER A 72 22.50 -3.79 -4.01
N ASP A 73 21.41 -4.10 -3.34
CA ASP A 73 20.79 -5.44 -3.35
C ASP A 73 20.21 -5.84 -4.73
N LEU A 74 19.86 -4.86 -5.56
CA LEU A 74 19.34 -5.10 -6.90
C LEU A 74 20.36 -4.85 -8.03
N GLY A 75 21.59 -4.48 -7.69
CA GLY A 75 22.62 -4.12 -8.65
C GLY A 75 22.27 -2.80 -9.36
N LYS A 76 22.72 -2.65 -10.61
CA LYS A 76 22.42 -1.47 -11.42
C LYS A 76 20.95 -1.43 -11.80
N LEU A 77 20.39 -0.21 -11.74
CA LEU A 77 19.00 0.08 -12.07
C LEU A 77 18.92 0.93 -13.35
N ASN A 78 17.97 0.60 -14.20
CA ASN A 78 17.69 1.37 -15.42
C ASN A 78 16.20 1.71 -15.50
N LEU A 79 15.88 2.94 -15.77
CA LEU A 79 14.51 3.37 -16.05
C LEU A 79 14.13 2.98 -17.49
N VAL A 80 13.17 2.07 -17.62
CA VAL A 80 12.76 1.52 -18.93
C VAL A 80 11.38 1.99 -19.40
N SER A 81 10.78 2.94 -18.70
CA SER A 81 9.53 3.59 -19.11
C SER A 81 9.59 5.10 -18.92
N LYS A 82 8.62 5.81 -19.47
CA LYS A 82 8.37 7.20 -19.07
C LYS A 82 7.86 7.22 -17.62
N LEU A 83 8.25 8.26 -16.88
CA LEU A 83 7.70 8.54 -15.58
C LEU A 83 6.30 9.13 -15.71
N SER A 84 5.38 8.66 -14.89
CA SER A 84 4.04 9.19 -14.75
C SER A 84 3.85 9.70 -13.32
N GLN A 85 3.07 10.76 -13.17
CA GLN A 85 2.75 11.33 -11.87
C GLN A 85 1.25 11.25 -11.61
N TRP A 86 0.90 10.90 -10.39
CA TRP A 86 -0.47 10.83 -9.91
C TRP A 86 -0.56 11.49 -8.54
N PRO A 87 -1.53 12.37 -8.31
CA PRO A 87 -1.75 12.91 -6.98
C PRO A 87 -2.25 11.79 -6.05
N ILE A 88 -1.66 11.72 -4.86
CA ILE A 88 -2.16 10.85 -3.80
C ILE A 88 -3.11 11.71 -2.97
N ASN A 89 -4.40 11.41 -3.07
CA ASN A 89 -5.42 12.07 -2.28
C ASN A 89 -5.99 11.08 -1.29
N ARG A 90 -5.97 11.45 -0.03
CA ARG A 90 -6.72 10.71 0.98
C ARG A 90 -8.19 11.08 0.85
N MET A 91 -9.04 10.08 0.85
CA MET A 91 -10.49 10.25 0.93
C MET A 91 -11.02 9.28 1.98
N ASP A 92 -11.89 9.79 2.83
CA ASP A 92 -12.58 9.00 3.84
C ASP A 92 -14.02 9.51 3.92
N VAL A 93 -14.96 8.69 3.49
CA VAL A 93 -16.38 9.00 3.54
C VAL A 93 -16.89 8.69 4.94
N SER A 94 -17.33 9.70 5.65
CA SER A 94 -17.81 9.59 7.04
C SER A 94 -18.95 8.58 7.22
N ASP A 95 -19.83 8.47 6.22
CA ASP A 95 -20.86 7.42 6.16
C ASP A 95 -20.91 6.81 4.74
N PRO A 96 -20.40 5.60 4.54
CA PRO A 96 -20.42 4.91 3.25
C PRO A 96 -21.80 4.38 2.86
N THR A 97 -22.85 4.59 3.69
CA THR A 97 -24.20 4.10 3.46
C THR A 97 -25.21 5.23 3.38
N SER A 98 -26.19 5.07 2.51
CA SER A 98 -27.33 5.99 2.36
C SER A 98 -28.56 5.18 1.97
N LEU A 99 -29.68 5.88 1.68
CA LEU A 99 -30.93 5.22 1.26
C LEU A 99 -30.67 4.27 0.10
N ARG A 100 -30.74 2.96 0.35
CA ARG A 100 -30.56 1.86 -0.61
C ARG A 100 -29.23 1.90 -1.39
N THR A 101 -28.22 2.57 -0.84
CA THR A 101 -26.92 2.78 -1.50
C THR A 101 -25.79 2.48 -0.53
N VAL A 102 -24.72 1.89 -1.05
CA VAL A 102 -23.45 1.71 -0.36
C VAL A 102 -22.30 2.04 -1.28
N VAL A 103 -21.29 2.71 -0.76
CA VAL A 103 -20.05 3.06 -1.46
C VAL A 103 -18.94 2.14 -0.98
N LEU A 104 -18.12 1.61 -1.91
CA LEU A 104 -17.09 0.60 -1.65
C LEU A 104 -15.74 1.04 -2.21
N GLY A 105 -14.67 0.44 -1.67
CA GLY A 105 -13.30 0.62 -2.14
C GLY A 105 -12.86 2.08 -2.11
N ASP A 106 -12.06 2.49 -3.10
CA ASP A 106 -11.49 3.84 -3.17
C ASP A 106 -12.56 4.96 -3.17
N ALA A 107 -13.79 4.67 -3.59
CA ALA A 107 -14.90 5.61 -3.51
C ALA A 107 -15.40 5.82 -2.07
N SER A 108 -15.11 4.90 -1.16
CA SER A 108 -15.44 5.00 0.27
C SER A 108 -14.24 5.45 1.11
N HIS A 109 -13.09 4.86 0.85
CA HIS A 109 -11.86 5.10 1.59
C HIS A 109 -10.64 4.94 0.67
N SER A 110 -9.94 6.02 0.42
CA SER A 110 -8.64 6.01 -0.26
C SER A 110 -7.56 6.19 0.79
N ILE A 111 -6.76 5.14 1.00
CA ILE A 111 -5.66 5.15 1.95
C ILE A 111 -4.33 5.41 1.27
N TYR A 112 -3.33 5.78 2.07
CA TYR A 112 -1.97 5.92 1.58
C TYR A 112 -1.47 4.59 0.96
N PRO A 113 -0.77 4.60 -0.20
CA PRO A 113 -0.40 3.39 -0.95
C PRO A 113 0.72 2.58 -0.28
N LEU A 114 0.63 2.38 1.03
CA LEU A 114 1.51 1.55 1.82
C LEU A 114 1.17 0.07 1.64
N ALA A 115 2.16 -0.72 1.27
CA ALA A 115 2.04 -2.17 1.09
C ALA A 115 0.91 -2.63 0.14
N GLY A 116 0.40 -1.73 -0.74
CA GLY A 116 -0.65 -2.07 -1.71
C GLY A 116 -2.00 -2.45 -1.10
N GLN A 117 -2.30 -2.02 0.13
CA GLN A 117 -3.49 -2.45 0.89
C GLN A 117 -4.82 -1.87 0.36
N GLY A 118 -4.81 -0.80 -0.45
CA GLY A 118 -6.05 -0.20 -0.97
C GLY A 118 -6.93 -1.18 -1.72
N PHE A 119 -6.35 -1.95 -2.64
CA PHE A 119 -7.09 -2.99 -3.37
C PHE A 119 -7.64 -4.07 -2.43
N ASN A 120 -6.85 -4.53 -1.46
CA ASN A 120 -7.27 -5.55 -0.50
C ASN A 120 -8.43 -5.06 0.37
N LEU A 121 -8.41 -3.79 0.78
CA LEU A 121 -9.55 -3.19 1.49
C LEU A 121 -10.82 -3.21 0.64
N GLY A 122 -10.73 -2.82 -0.64
CA GLY A 122 -11.87 -2.85 -1.55
C GLY A 122 -12.44 -4.26 -1.76
N VAL A 123 -11.57 -5.27 -1.88
CA VAL A 123 -12.00 -6.68 -1.93
C VAL A 123 -12.69 -7.10 -0.63
N GLY A 124 -12.12 -6.70 0.52
CA GLY A 124 -12.73 -6.94 1.82
C GLY A 124 -14.11 -6.29 1.97
N ASP A 125 -14.32 -5.10 1.41
CA ASP A 125 -15.65 -4.46 1.35
C ASP A 125 -16.66 -5.34 0.62
N ILE A 126 -16.28 -5.85 -0.54
CA ILE A 126 -17.15 -6.71 -1.36
C ILE A 126 -17.50 -7.98 -0.59
N ILE A 127 -16.53 -8.63 0.03
CA ILE A 127 -16.75 -9.86 0.81
C ILE A 127 -17.73 -9.59 1.96
N LYS A 128 -17.51 -8.54 2.75
CA LYS A 128 -18.37 -8.21 3.89
C LYS A 128 -19.77 -7.76 3.47
N LEU A 129 -19.88 -7.07 2.34
CA LEU A 129 -21.18 -6.74 1.78
C LEU A 129 -21.92 -8.01 1.37
N LEU A 130 -21.28 -8.91 0.63
CA LEU A 130 -21.90 -10.19 0.22
C LEU A 130 -22.35 -11.04 1.41
N GLU A 131 -21.53 -11.16 2.44
CA GLU A 131 -21.91 -11.86 3.69
C GLU A 131 -23.15 -11.23 4.32
N THR A 132 -23.20 -9.88 4.33
CA THR A 132 -24.33 -9.16 4.95
C THR A 132 -25.60 -9.30 4.11
N LEU A 133 -25.50 -9.23 2.79
CA LEU A 133 -26.65 -9.46 1.90
C LEU A 133 -27.15 -10.90 1.95
N HIS A 134 -26.23 -11.87 2.06
CA HIS A 134 -26.61 -13.27 2.24
C HIS A 134 -27.37 -13.47 3.56
N TRP A 135 -26.87 -12.90 4.65
CA TRP A 135 -27.56 -12.90 5.93
C TRP A 135 -28.95 -12.28 5.83
N ALA A 136 -29.07 -11.11 5.22
CA ALA A 136 -30.36 -10.43 5.01
C ALA A 136 -31.35 -11.30 4.20
N ARG A 137 -30.88 -11.95 3.14
CA ARG A 137 -31.66 -12.88 2.34
C ARG A 137 -32.21 -14.04 3.15
N CYS A 138 -31.37 -14.67 3.99
CA CYS A 138 -31.78 -15.78 4.84
C CYS A 138 -32.84 -15.38 5.89
N HIS A 139 -32.91 -14.09 6.24
CA HIS A 139 -33.90 -13.56 7.18
C HIS A 139 -35.08 -12.84 6.50
N GLY A 140 -35.21 -12.96 5.17
CA GLY A 140 -36.30 -12.33 4.41
C GLY A 140 -36.31 -10.80 4.45
N MET A 141 -35.15 -10.19 4.69
CA MET A 141 -35.02 -8.73 4.81
C MET A 141 -34.77 -8.08 3.45
N ASP A 142 -35.28 -6.85 3.27
CA ASP A 142 -34.93 -6.03 2.12
C ASP A 142 -33.47 -5.54 2.25
N PHE A 143 -32.66 -5.77 1.22
CA PHE A 143 -31.23 -5.46 1.17
C PHE A 143 -30.93 -3.97 1.34
N GLY A 144 -31.85 -3.10 0.91
CA GLY A 144 -31.67 -1.65 0.97
C GLY A 144 -32.11 -0.99 2.27
N THR A 145 -32.51 -1.77 3.28
CA THR A 145 -32.89 -1.21 4.59
C THR A 145 -31.68 -0.68 5.34
N SER A 146 -31.89 0.33 6.17
CA SER A 146 -30.85 0.91 7.03
C SER A 146 -30.25 -0.13 7.97
N ILE A 147 -31.03 -1.10 8.44
CA ILE A 147 -30.56 -2.17 9.31
C ILE A 147 -29.48 -3.01 8.60
N VAL A 148 -29.74 -3.42 7.36
CA VAL A 148 -28.81 -4.25 6.59
C VAL A 148 -27.55 -3.44 6.26
N LEU A 149 -27.71 -2.21 5.76
CA LEU A 149 -26.58 -1.38 5.36
C LEU A 149 -25.73 -0.94 6.56
N ASN A 150 -26.33 -0.62 7.69
CA ASN A 150 -25.58 -0.32 8.93
C ASN A 150 -24.83 -1.55 9.46
N THR A 151 -25.42 -2.76 9.35
CA THR A 151 -24.70 -3.99 9.71
C THR A 151 -23.42 -4.17 8.89
N TYR A 152 -23.46 -3.89 7.59
CA TYR A 152 -22.25 -3.85 6.76
C TYR A 152 -21.26 -2.80 7.24
N LYS A 153 -21.71 -1.55 7.43
CA LYS A 153 -20.88 -0.44 7.89
C LYS A 153 -20.14 -0.76 9.18
N ASP A 154 -20.84 -1.29 10.17
CA ASP A 154 -20.26 -1.61 11.48
C ASP A 154 -19.20 -2.71 11.39
N LYS A 155 -19.43 -3.73 10.56
CA LYS A 155 -18.44 -4.79 10.31
C LYS A 155 -17.16 -4.27 9.65
N ARG A 156 -17.28 -3.27 8.77
CA ARG A 156 -16.14 -2.71 8.03
C ARG A 156 -15.36 -1.64 8.78
N LYS A 157 -16.07 -0.80 9.55
CA LYS A 157 -15.50 0.35 10.24
C LYS A 157 -14.25 0.03 11.06
N TYR A 158 -14.29 -1.05 11.82
CA TYR A 158 -13.15 -1.45 12.67
C TYR A 158 -11.91 -1.75 11.83
N TRP A 159 -12.06 -2.53 10.77
CA TRP A 159 -10.94 -2.95 9.93
C TRP A 159 -10.36 -1.78 9.11
N VAL A 160 -11.21 -1.01 8.45
CA VAL A 160 -10.79 0.18 7.68
C VAL A 160 -10.02 1.14 8.60
N ASN A 161 -10.57 1.46 9.77
CA ASN A 161 -9.89 2.33 10.73
C ASN A 161 -8.53 1.75 11.18
N SER A 162 -8.44 0.45 11.43
CA SER A 162 -7.19 -0.19 11.87
C SER A 162 -6.10 -0.07 10.81
N VAL A 163 -6.42 -0.33 9.55
CA VAL A 163 -5.47 -0.21 8.43
C VAL A 163 -5.09 1.24 8.21
N THR A 164 -6.05 2.16 8.27
CA THR A 164 -5.81 3.60 8.12
C THR A 164 -4.86 4.13 9.21
N ILE A 165 -5.11 3.80 10.48
CA ILE A 165 -4.24 4.21 11.60
C ILE A 165 -2.83 3.62 11.43
N LEU A 166 -2.72 2.38 10.99
CA LEU A 166 -1.42 1.75 10.76
C LEU A 166 -0.64 2.44 9.64
N THR A 167 -1.29 2.68 8.50
CA THR A 167 -0.64 3.31 7.33
C THR A 167 -0.26 4.76 7.61
N ASP A 168 -1.15 5.53 8.20
CA ASP A 168 -0.90 6.92 8.59
C ASP A 168 0.19 7.01 9.68
N GLY A 169 0.15 6.09 10.64
CA GLY A 169 1.14 6.02 11.71
C GLY A 169 2.55 5.72 11.20
N LEU A 170 2.67 4.80 10.23
CA LEU A 170 3.95 4.51 9.59
C LEU A 170 4.45 5.70 8.76
N ASP A 171 3.59 6.31 7.95
CA ASP A 171 3.96 7.47 7.16
C ASP A 171 4.43 8.62 8.08
N TRP A 172 3.65 8.95 9.11
CA TRP A 172 4.03 9.97 10.10
C TRP A 172 5.36 9.65 10.78
N PHE A 173 5.56 8.40 11.19
CA PHE A 173 6.80 7.98 11.88
C PHE A 173 8.02 8.18 10.98
N PHE A 174 7.99 7.68 9.75
CA PHE A 174 9.14 7.79 8.85
C PHE A 174 9.37 9.21 8.34
N SER A 175 8.34 10.01 8.21
CA SER A 175 8.45 11.42 7.79
C SER A 175 8.96 12.34 8.90
N ASN A 176 8.71 12.03 10.19
CA ASN A 176 8.96 12.96 11.29
C ASN A 176 10.06 12.50 12.27
N THR A 177 10.64 11.31 12.09
CA THR A 177 11.67 10.80 13.03
C THR A 177 13.08 10.88 12.47
N THR A 178 14.06 10.92 13.38
CA THR A 178 15.48 10.93 13.02
C THR A 178 15.93 9.56 12.50
N SER A 179 16.99 9.54 11.66
CA SER A 179 17.58 8.30 11.15
C SER A 179 17.98 7.32 12.26
N GLN A 180 18.39 7.81 13.43
CA GLN A 180 18.71 6.95 14.57
C GLN A 180 17.47 6.24 15.14
N MET A 181 16.32 6.91 15.17
CA MET A 181 15.06 6.30 15.63
C MET A 181 14.52 5.33 14.58
N GLN A 182 14.66 5.65 13.31
CA GLN A 182 14.29 4.76 12.20
C GLN A 182 15.12 3.46 12.24
N ASN A 183 16.44 3.57 12.48
CA ASN A 183 17.30 2.39 12.63
C ASN A 183 16.92 1.53 13.84
N LYS A 184 16.58 2.14 14.98
CA LYS A 184 16.08 1.39 16.16
C LYS A 184 14.76 0.67 15.86
N PHE A 185 13.88 1.29 15.10
CA PHE A 185 12.63 0.66 14.66
C PHE A 185 12.91 -0.50 13.69
N GLY A 186 13.84 -0.34 12.74
CA GLY A 186 14.32 -1.42 11.88
C GLY A 186 14.82 -2.65 12.66
N ILE A 187 15.66 -2.43 13.68
CA ILE A 187 16.14 -3.50 14.58
C ILE A 187 14.96 -4.17 15.31
N SER A 188 13.94 -3.39 15.72
CA SER A 188 12.75 -3.93 16.37
C SER A 188 11.93 -4.82 15.42
N LEU A 189 11.85 -4.45 14.13
CA LEU A 189 11.20 -5.26 13.10
C LEU A 189 11.98 -6.55 12.81
N GLU A 190 13.31 -6.51 12.77
CA GLU A 190 14.15 -7.71 12.62
C GLU A 190 13.97 -8.70 13.79
N ILE A 191 13.82 -8.17 15.02
CA ILE A 191 13.49 -9.00 16.18
C ILE A 191 12.08 -9.61 16.03
N LEU A 192 11.11 -8.81 15.57
CA LEU A 192 9.74 -9.26 15.32
C LEU A 192 9.69 -10.35 14.25
N GLU A 193 10.51 -10.22 13.20
CA GLU A 193 10.61 -11.21 12.15
C GLU A 193 11.08 -12.58 12.64
N LYS A 194 11.93 -12.61 13.66
CA LYS A 194 12.42 -13.84 14.32
C LYS A 194 11.36 -14.47 15.25
N LEU A 195 10.31 -13.73 15.59
CA LEU A 195 9.20 -14.21 16.45
C LEU A 195 8.08 -14.76 15.58
N GLU A 196 8.27 -15.96 14.99
CA GLU A 196 7.30 -16.62 14.12
C GLU A 196 5.84 -16.61 14.60
N PRO A 197 5.51 -16.86 15.89
CA PRO A 197 4.13 -16.83 16.35
C PRO A 197 3.47 -15.45 16.23
N LEU A 198 4.25 -14.40 16.46
CA LEU A 198 3.76 -13.02 16.39
C LEU A 198 3.59 -12.57 14.94
N LYS A 199 4.55 -12.94 14.10
CA LYS A 199 4.49 -12.72 12.65
C LYS A 199 3.26 -13.38 12.03
N GLN A 200 3.04 -14.66 12.35
CA GLN A 200 1.86 -15.39 11.85
C GLN A 200 0.56 -14.74 12.30
N LYS A 201 0.48 -14.27 13.54
CA LYS A 201 -0.70 -13.55 14.04
C LYS A 201 -0.92 -12.22 13.32
N LEU A 202 0.13 -11.46 13.04
CA LEU A 202 0.04 -10.22 12.24
C LEU A 202 -0.37 -10.50 10.81
N VAL A 203 0.21 -11.55 10.19
CA VAL A 203 -0.16 -11.97 8.83
C VAL A 203 -1.60 -12.48 8.77
N SER A 204 -2.09 -13.22 9.78
CA SER A 204 -3.47 -13.66 9.83
C SER A 204 -4.42 -12.48 9.94
N LEU A 205 -4.13 -11.50 10.80
CA LEU A 205 -4.91 -10.26 10.91
C LEU A 205 -4.99 -9.49 9.58
N MET A 206 -3.96 -9.59 8.73
CA MET A 206 -3.97 -8.98 7.39
C MET A 206 -4.69 -9.84 6.33
N ARG A 207 -4.89 -11.13 6.59
CA ARG A 207 -5.55 -12.08 5.69
C ARG A 207 -7.02 -12.34 6.01
N GLU A 208 -7.45 -12.07 7.24
CA GLU A 208 -8.85 -12.24 7.68
C GLU A 208 -9.78 -11.14 7.13
N ASN A 209 -9.70 -10.95 5.83
CA ASN A 209 -10.65 -10.11 5.09
C ASN A 209 -11.58 -10.97 4.25
#